data_812586c06ae100d7a5571a0b7a0aedd9
#
_entry.id   812586c06ae100d7a5571a0b7a0aedd9
#
_cell.length_a   1.000
_cell.length_b   1.000
_cell.length_c   1.000
_cell.angle_alpha   90.00
_cell.angle_beta   90.00
_cell.angle_gamma   90.00
#
_symmetry.space_group_name_H-M   'P 1'
#
loop_
_entity.id
_entity.type
_entity.pdbx_description
1 polymer ?
#
loop_
_entity_poly.entity_id
_entity_poly.type
_entity_poly.pdbx_seq_one_letter_code
_entity_poly.pdbx_strand_id
1 'polypeptide(L)'
;MLNDLKRSLRDLQPSPLSDHRFDESHEWFEGQSNQQTQILEWVKRFGCDQIEGRSDQFGTEREAFRVLSVGCGSGILDLPLITALADQITACDAGGTIHYTGIDPNPVACDRFRFEFRKLDVAATELSVLKETVESYEHDQLVDLTHVVHSLYYFAEPAASLRTLIQHVAEDGELVIFQAPKAELNLLADCFWQDQFKAPIWFSDDLEHHLQETGIAFTRSRLNAEVDVTACFDCDSSEGRLTFDFIVQSDCENLSQPIRRRVLDYLQAISRVDDGQVLAPHPVDVFVIHQSGTS
;
A
#
# COMPACT_ATOMS: atom_id res chain seq x y z
N MET A 1 -19.07 -5.87 20.51
CA MET A 1 -19.46 -5.57 19.12
C MET A 1 -18.68 -6.44 18.12
N LEU A 2 -17.36 -6.30 17.93
CA LEU A 2 -16.58 -7.12 16.98
C LEU A 2 -16.62 -8.63 17.29
N ASN A 3 -16.52 -9.03 18.58
CA ASN A 3 -16.62 -10.43 18.96
C ASN A 3 -18.01 -11.04 18.64
N ASP A 4 -19.05 -10.22 18.68
CA ASP A 4 -20.40 -10.67 18.30
C ASP A 4 -20.54 -10.75 16.78
N LEU A 5 -19.89 -9.84 16.06
CA LEU A 5 -19.79 -9.89 14.60
C LEU A 5 -19.02 -11.15 14.17
N LYS A 6 -17.81 -11.37 14.69
CA LYS A 6 -17.01 -12.60 14.42
C LYS A 6 -17.80 -13.87 14.71
N ARG A 7 -18.58 -13.90 15.81
CA ARG A 7 -19.45 -15.05 16.13
C ARG A 7 -20.57 -15.25 15.10
N SER A 8 -21.14 -14.16 14.60
CA SER A 8 -22.21 -14.21 13.59
C SER A 8 -21.72 -14.62 12.22
N LEU A 9 -20.42 -14.45 11.94
CA LEU A 9 -19.79 -14.81 10.66
C LEU A 9 -19.31 -16.27 10.63
N ARG A 10 -19.19 -16.95 11.79
CA ARG A 10 -18.67 -18.34 11.85
C ARG A 10 -19.44 -19.34 10.99
N ASP A 11 -20.74 -19.11 10.84
CA ASP A 11 -21.63 -20.00 10.06
C ASP A 11 -21.96 -19.41 8.69
N LEU A 12 -21.42 -18.25 8.38
CA LEU A 12 -21.60 -17.56 7.11
C LEU A 12 -20.28 -17.65 6.32
N GLN A 13 -20.36 -18.18 5.11
CA GLN A 13 -19.27 -18.01 4.15
C GLN A 13 -19.63 -16.83 3.24
N PRO A 14 -19.15 -15.61 3.52
CA PRO A 14 -19.41 -14.47 2.66
C PRO A 14 -18.88 -14.78 1.27
N SER A 15 -19.67 -14.51 0.23
CA SER A 15 -19.21 -14.66 -1.14
C SER A 15 -18.17 -13.57 -1.41
N PRO A 16 -16.97 -13.93 -1.89
CA PRO A 16 -15.98 -12.94 -2.27
C PRO A 16 -16.53 -12.06 -3.39
N LEU A 17 -16.01 -10.86 -3.51
CA LEU A 17 -16.33 -9.98 -4.64
C LEU A 17 -15.84 -10.62 -5.93
N SER A 18 -16.56 -10.40 -7.04
CA SER A 18 -16.01 -10.65 -8.36
C SER A 18 -14.88 -9.65 -8.63
N ASP A 19 -13.92 -10.00 -9.50
CA ASP A 19 -12.81 -9.10 -9.86
C ASP A 19 -13.31 -7.71 -10.29
N HIS A 20 -14.33 -7.67 -11.14
CA HIS A 20 -14.95 -6.41 -11.59
C HIS A 20 -15.53 -5.60 -10.41
N ARG A 21 -16.23 -6.27 -9.48
CA ARG A 21 -16.83 -5.58 -8.32
C ARG A 21 -15.78 -5.13 -7.33
N PHE A 22 -14.71 -5.91 -7.18
CA PHE A 22 -13.54 -5.49 -6.39
C PHE A 22 -12.90 -4.24 -6.97
N ASP A 23 -12.59 -4.21 -8.26
CA ASP A 23 -11.97 -3.05 -8.92
C ASP A 23 -12.83 -1.79 -8.77
N GLU A 24 -14.14 -1.91 -9.04
CA GLU A 24 -15.11 -0.80 -8.94
C GLU A 24 -15.20 -0.27 -7.49
N SER A 25 -15.32 -1.16 -6.51
CA SER A 25 -15.44 -0.79 -5.10
C SER A 25 -14.12 -0.23 -4.53
N HIS A 26 -12.99 -0.75 -4.96
CA HIS A 26 -11.67 -0.26 -4.60
C HIS A 26 -11.44 1.16 -5.13
N GLU A 27 -11.67 1.39 -6.43
CA GLU A 27 -11.50 2.71 -7.05
C GLU A 27 -12.39 3.77 -6.37
N TRP A 28 -13.64 3.39 -6.08
CA TRP A 28 -14.57 4.26 -5.36
C TRP A 28 -14.07 4.56 -3.93
N PHE A 29 -13.72 3.53 -3.17
CA PHE A 29 -13.27 3.66 -1.77
C PHE A 29 -12.01 4.51 -1.65
N GLU A 30 -11.03 4.32 -2.52
CA GLU A 30 -9.82 5.13 -2.56
C GLU A 30 -10.13 6.62 -2.79
N GLY A 31 -11.13 6.91 -3.62
CA GLY A 31 -11.60 8.28 -3.84
C GLY A 31 -12.27 8.93 -2.61
N GLN A 32 -12.74 8.14 -1.64
CA GLN A 32 -13.32 8.63 -0.38
C GLN A 32 -12.29 8.77 0.74
N SER A 33 -11.06 8.25 0.55
CA SER A 33 -10.00 8.25 1.55
C SER A 33 -8.91 9.26 1.22
N ASN A 34 -8.35 9.91 2.24
CA ASN A 34 -7.15 10.73 2.08
C ASN A 34 -5.84 9.95 2.32
N GLN A 35 -5.92 8.61 2.48
CA GLN A 35 -4.77 7.78 2.80
C GLN A 35 -3.72 7.80 1.69
N GLN A 36 -4.15 7.63 0.44
CA GLN A 36 -3.27 7.61 -0.72
C GLN A 36 -2.51 8.94 -0.88
N THR A 37 -3.19 10.07 -0.64
CA THR A 37 -2.56 11.39 -0.65
C THR A 37 -1.49 11.50 0.43
N GLN A 38 -1.76 11.06 1.66
CA GLN A 38 -0.79 11.09 2.76
C GLN A 38 0.42 10.18 2.50
N ILE A 39 0.20 8.98 1.95
CA ILE A 39 1.27 8.06 1.54
C ILE A 39 2.16 8.74 0.49
N LEU A 40 1.54 9.31 -0.54
CA LEU A 40 2.26 9.96 -1.63
C LEU A 40 3.09 11.16 -1.15
N GLU A 41 2.52 12.00 -0.32
CA GLU A 41 3.24 13.15 0.27
C GLU A 41 4.43 12.69 1.13
N TRP A 42 4.23 11.61 1.89
CA TRP A 42 5.27 11.04 2.73
C TRP A 42 6.43 10.47 1.88
N VAL A 43 6.11 9.60 0.90
CA VAL A 43 7.13 8.90 0.10
C VAL A 43 7.86 9.85 -0.85
N LYS A 44 7.18 10.87 -1.37
CA LYS A 44 7.82 11.94 -2.17
C LYS A 44 8.86 12.68 -1.34
N ARG A 45 8.46 13.19 -0.17
CA ARG A 45 9.38 13.88 0.72
C ARG A 45 10.57 12.99 1.07
N PHE A 46 10.30 11.76 1.50
CA PHE A 46 11.33 10.81 1.87
C PHE A 46 12.30 10.52 0.72
N GLY A 47 11.81 10.22 -0.48
CA GLY A 47 12.63 9.96 -1.66
C GLY A 47 13.45 11.17 -2.10
N CYS A 48 12.86 12.37 -2.04
CA CYS A 48 13.58 13.62 -2.34
C CYS A 48 14.70 13.88 -1.31
N ASP A 49 14.45 13.66 -0.02
CA ASP A 49 15.46 13.79 1.04
C ASP A 49 16.63 12.80 0.82
N GLN A 50 16.32 11.58 0.35
CA GLN A 50 17.35 10.58 0.00
C GLN A 50 18.22 11.01 -1.17
N ILE A 51 17.64 11.65 -2.19
CA ILE A 51 18.39 12.20 -3.33
C ILE A 51 19.25 13.39 -2.89
N GLU A 52 18.69 14.32 -2.13
CA GLU A 52 19.39 15.49 -1.62
C GLU A 52 20.60 15.09 -0.77
N GLY A 53 20.43 14.14 0.15
CA GLY A 53 21.51 13.62 1.00
C GLY A 53 22.65 12.93 0.25
N ARG A 54 22.46 12.58 -1.02
CA ARG A 54 23.45 11.92 -1.90
C ARG A 54 23.83 12.76 -3.11
N SER A 55 23.44 14.03 -3.14
CA SER A 55 23.58 14.88 -4.32
C SER A 55 25.03 15.02 -4.81
N ASP A 56 26.01 14.99 -3.91
CA ASP A 56 27.44 15.05 -4.19
C ASP A 56 28.02 13.74 -4.78
N GLN A 57 27.31 12.62 -4.70
CA GLN A 57 27.73 11.32 -5.23
C GLN A 57 27.31 11.14 -6.70
N PHE A 58 26.25 11.82 -7.15
CA PHE A 58 25.77 11.71 -8.53
C PHE A 58 26.78 12.31 -9.51
N GLY A 59 26.94 11.62 -10.65
CA GLY A 59 27.91 12.01 -11.69
C GLY A 59 29.38 11.68 -11.36
N THR A 60 29.67 11.22 -10.14
CA THR A 60 31.01 10.81 -9.70
C THR A 60 31.07 9.33 -9.29
N GLU A 61 30.35 8.97 -8.25
CA GLU A 61 30.29 7.61 -7.69
C GLU A 61 29.01 6.88 -8.07
N ARG A 62 27.93 7.64 -8.36
CA ARG A 62 26.61 7.12 -8.74
C ARG A 62 26.12 7.72 -10.04
N GLU A 63 25.69 6.87 -10.96
CA GLU A 63 25.08 7.29 -12.23
C GLU A 63 23.56 7.44 -12.11
N ALA A 64 22.91 6.68 -11.20
CA ALA A 64 21.48 6.65 -11.04
C ALA A 64 21.03 6.49 -9.60
N PHE A 65 19.85 7.02 -9.29
CA PHE A 65 19.04 6.68 -8.11
C PHE A 65 18.08 5.55 -8.51
N ARG A 66 18.24 4.39 -7.89
CA ARG A 66 17.50 3.17 -8.24
C ARG A 66 16.34 2.96 -7.30
N VAL A 67 15.15 2.81 -7.87
CA VAL A 67 13.90 2.58 -7.11
C VAL A 67 13.27 1.26 -7.53
N LEU A 68 12.84 0.48 -6.56
CA LEU A 68 12.00 -0.71 -6.75
C LEU A 68 10.63 -0.50 -6.09
N SER A 69 9.57 -0.54 -6.90
CA SER A 69 8.18 -0.55 -6.44
C SER A 69 7.63 -1.96 -6.50
N VAL A 70 7.26 -2.52 -5.35
CA VAL A 70 6.73 -3.89 -5.24
C VAL A 70 5.21 -3.86 -5.08
N GLY A 71 4.51 -4.45 -6.05
CA GLY A 71 3.06 -4.33 -6.17
C GLY A 71 2.68 -2.95 -6.73
N CYS A 72 3.36 -2.51 -7.80
CA CYS A 72 3.20 -1.17 -8.36
C CYS A 72 1.81 -0.91 -8.97
N GLY A 73 1.04 -1.95 -9.23
CA GLY A 73 -0.26 -1.83 -9.86
C GLY A 73 -0.22 -1.02 -11.16
N SER A 74 -1.17 -0.10 -11.31
CA SER A 74 -1.26 0.80 -12.48
C SER A 74 -0.40 2.06 -12.35
N GLY A 75 0.45 2.16 -11.34
CA GLY A 75 1.37 3.28 -11.15
C GLY A 75 0.73 4.55 -10.61
N ILE A 76 -0.45 4.48 -10.00
CA ILE A 76 -1.17 5.65 -9.48
C ILE A 76 -0.32 6.42 -8.46
N LEU A 77 0.37 5.71 -7.58
CA LEU A 77 1.29 6.31 -6.62
C LEU A 77 2.67 6.58 -7.25
N ASP A 78 3.10 5.69 -8.14
CA ASP A 78 4.44 5.69 -8.72
C ASP A 78 4.66 6.87 -9.68
N LEU A 79 3.71 7.16 -10.56
CA LEU A 79 3.85 8.23 -11.56
C LEU A 79 4.13 9.60 -10.93
N PRO A 80 3.35 10.06 -9.93
CA PRO A 80 3.67 11.31 -9.25
C PRO A 80 4.94 11.24 -8.38
N LEU A 81 5.34 10.06 -7.89
CA LEU A 81 6.61 9.88 -7.20
C LEU A 81 7.78 10.02 -8.18
N ILE A 82 7.75 9.33 -9.33
CA ILE A 82 8.76 9.43 -10.39
C ILE A 82 8.97 10.89 -10.79
N THR A 83 7.89 11.64 -11.00
CA THR A 83 7.96 13.07 -11.36
C THR A 83 8.70 13.86 -10.28
N ALA A 84 8.35 13.66 -9.01
CA ALA A 84 8.99 14.38 -7.90
C ALA A 84 10.50 14.05 -7.76
N LEU A 85 10.86 12.77 -7.94
CA LEU A 85 12.27 12.35 -7.89
C LEU A 85 13.09 12.91 -9.06
N ALA A 86 12.53 12.94 -10.28
CA ALA A 86 13.16 13.51 -11.44
C ALA A 86 13.37 15.03 -11.31
N ASP A 87 12.37 15.73 -10.76
CA ASP A 87 12.47 17.16 -10.44
C ASP A 87 13.56 17.40 -9.40
N GLN A 88 13.67 16.55 -8.37
CA GLN A 88 14.71 16.67 -7.34
C GLN A 88 16.11 16.42 -7.88
N ILE A 89 16.32 15.39 -8.73
CA ILE A 89 17.62 15.14 -9.40
C ILE A 89 18.01 16.36 -10.23
N THR A 90 17.06 16.94 -10.95
CA THR A 90 17.29 18.15 -11.76
C THR A 90 17.63 19.36 -10.89
N ALA A 91 16.93 19.54 -9.78
CA ALA A 91 17.15 20.66 -8.85
C ALA A 91 18.53 20.60 -8.16
N CYS A 92 19.04 19.41 -7.90
CA CYS A 92 20.37 19.22 -7.32
C CYS A 92 21.51 19.45 -8.32
N ASP A 93 21.23 19.64 -9.62
CA ASP A 93 22.24 19.73 -10.70
C ASP A 93 23.25 18.56 -10.68
N ALA A 94 22.76 17.41 -10.24
CA ALA A 94 23.58 16.28 -9.84
C ALA A 94 24.03 15.40 -11.03
N GLY A 95 23.52 15.66 -12.25
CA GLY A 95 23.86 14.87 -13.45
C GLY A 95 23.44 13.40 -13.40
N GLY A 96 22.62 13.01 -12.42
CA GLY A 96 22.14 11.64 -12.23
C GLY A 96 20.86 11.33 -13.01
N THR A 97 20.51 10.05 -13.04
CA THR A 97 19.24 9.55 -13.62
C THR A 97 18.42 8.81 -12.58
N ILE A 98 17.11 8.64 -12.84
CA ILE A 98 16.25 7.75 -12.07
C ILE A 98 16.11 6.42 -12.84
N HIS A 99 16.45 5.31 -12.20
CA HIS A 99 16.12 3.98 -12.71
C HIS A 99 14.99 3.43 -11.85
N TYR A 100 13.79 3.45 -12.39
CA TYR A 100 12.58 3.02 -11.68
C TYR A 100 12.10 1.66 -12.18
N THR A 101 12.04 0.68 -11.29
CA THR A 101 11.52 -0.65 -11.59
C THR A 101 10.24 -0.87 -10.81
N GLY A 102 9.13 -1.12 -11.51
CA GLY A 102 7.88 -1.58 -10.91
C GLY A 102 7.66 -3.06 -11.18
N ILE A 103 7.28 -3.82 -10.17
CA ILE A 103 6.88 -5.23 -10.32
C ILE A 103 5.44 -5.42 -9.84
N ASP A 104 4.64 -6.14 -10.63
CA ASP A 104 3.27 -6.50 -10.28
C ASP A 104 2.83 -7.73 -11.10
N PRO A 105 2.16 -8.74 -10.52
CA PRO A 105 1.71 -9.91 -11.25
C PRO A 105 0.54 -9.61 -12.22
N ASN A 106 -0.17 -8.49 -12.06
CA ASN A 106 -1.31 -8.13 -12.90
C ASN A 106 -0.85 -7.49 -14.23
N PRO A 107 -0.98 -8.21 -15.38
CA PRO A 107 -0.51 -7.69 -16.66
C PRO A 107 -1.25 -6.44 -17.13
N VAL A 108 -2.53 -6.31 -16.81
CA VAL A 108 -3.36 -5.15 -17.21
C VAL A 108 -2.90 -3.89 -16.47
N ALA A 109 -2.65 -4.02 -15.17
CA ALA A 109 -2.12 -2.93 -14.36
C ALA A 109 -0.74 -2.48 -14.85
N CYS A 110 0.18 -3.41 -15.11
CA CYS A 110 1.50 -3.11 -15.67
C CYS A 110 1.43 -2.39 -17.04
N ASP A 111 0.53 -2.84 -17.92
CA ASP A 111 0.37 -2.22 -19.24
C ASP A 111 -0.21 -0.79 -19.11
N ARG A 112 -1.13 -0.57 -18.15
CA ARG A 112 -1.66 0.76 -17.83
C ARG A 112 -0.55 1.67 -17.28
N PHE A 113 0.28 1.19 -16.37
CA PHE A 113 1.41 1.96 -15.82
C PHE A 113 2.34 2.43 -16.95
N ARG A 114 2.80 1.51 -17.81
CA ARG A 114 3.65 1.87 -18.98
C ARG A 114 2.97 2.89 -19.90
N PHE A 115 1.66 2.74 -20.12
CA PHE A 115 0.91 3.64 -20.99
C PHE A 115 0.83 5.05 -20.39
N GLU A 116 0.51 5.18 -19.10
CA GLU A 116 0.42 6.48 -18.44
C GLU A 116 1.81 7.15 -18.32
N PHE A 117 2.85 6.38 -18.01
CA PHE A 117 4.21 6.92 -17.96
C PHE A 117 4.67 7.57 -19.28
N ARG A 118 4.30 6.98 -20.43
CA ARG A 118 4.65 7.55 -21.75
C ARG A 118 4.05 8.92 -22.02
N LYS A 119 3.07 9.32 -21.23
CA LYS A 119 2.43 10.65 -21.32
C LYS A 119 3.15 11.71 -20.48
N LEU A 120 4.02 11.26 -19.57
CA LEU A 120 4.80 12.16 -18.74
C LEU A 120 6.00 12.69 -19.54
N ASP A 121 6.27 13.97 -19.36
CA ASP A 121 7.49 14.61 -19.84
C ASP A 121 8.49 14.67 -18.68
N VAL A 122 9.10 13.52 -18.34
CA VAL A 122 10.08 13.40 -17.27
C VAL A 122 11.46 13.15 -17.85
N ALA A 123 12.36 14.11 -17.62
CA ALA A 123 13.74 13.99 -18.02
C ALA A 123 14.51 12.99 -17.16
N ALA A 124 15.59 12.44 -17.68
CA ALA A 124 16.56 11.62 -16.93
C ALA A 124 15.92 10.45 -16.13
N THR A 125 14.87 9.81 -16.70
CA THR A 125 14.19 8.70 -16.04
C THR A 125 14.06 7.50 -16.98
N GLU A 126 14.48 6.34 -16.51
CA GLU A 126 14.26 5.05 -17.14
C GLU A 126 13.24 4.25 -16.33
N LEU A 127 12.15 3.83 -16.99
CA LEU A 127 11.11 3.00 -16.36
C LEU A 127 11.15 1.57 -16.92
N SER A 128 11.25 0.62 -16.01
CA SER A 128 11.00 -0.80 -16.25
C SER A 128 9.78 -1.25 -15.45
N VAL A 129 8.78 -1.86 -16.09
CA VAL A 129 7.64 -2.45 -15.38
C VAL A 129 7.56 -3.92 -15.77
N LEU A 130 7.65 -4.82 -14.78
CA LEU A 130 7.72 -6.26 -14.98
C LEU A 130 6.47 -6.94 -14.47
N LYS A 131 6.02 -7.97 -15.20
CA LYS A 131 4.84 -8.78 -14.85
C LYS A 131 5.29 -9.95 -13.98
N GLU A 132 5.71 -9.65 -12.75
CA GLU A 132 6.35 -10.60 -11.86
C GLU A 132 5.82 -10.45 -10.44
N THR A 133 5.85 -11.55 -9.69
CA THR A 133 5.68 -11.50 -8.23
C THR A 133 7.01 -11.19 -7.57
N VAL A 134 6.98 -10.77 -6.31
CA VAL A 134 8.19 -10.52 -5.53
C VAL A 134 9.05 -11.78 -5.39
N GLU A 135 8.43 -12.96 -5.35
CA GLU A 135 9.12 -14.25 -5.22
C GLU A 135 9.82 -14.70 -6.51
N SER A 136 9.35 -14.23 -7.67
CA SER A 136 9.92 -14.58 -8.99
C SER A 136 10.89 -13.55 -9.51
N TYR A 137 10.89 -12.35 -8.94
CA TYR A 137 11.74 -11.26 -9.40
C TYR A 137 13.20 -11.52 -9.05
N GLU A 138 14.04 -11.54 -10.08
CA GLU A 138 15.51 -11.65 -9.93
C GLU A 138 16.12 -10.26 -9.90
N HIS A 139 16.83 -9.96 -8.81
CA HIS A 139 17.46 -8.68 -8.60
C HIS A 139 18.86 -8.67 -9.20
N ASP A 140 19.06 -7.87 -10.25
CA ASP A 140 20.36 -7.74 -10.90
C ASP A 140 21.27 -6.71 -10.20
N GLN A 141 20.69 -5.74 -9.49
CA GLN A 141 21.42 -4.63 -8.88
C GLN A 141 20.80 -4.22 -7.55
N LEU A 142 21.63 -3.68 -6.65
CA LEU A 142 21.17 -3.06 -5.43
C LEU A 142 20.39 -1.78 -5.73
N VAL A 143 19.37 -1.50 -4.92
CA VAL A 143 18.48 -0.36 -5.08
C VAL A 143 18.61 0.61 -3.88
N ASP A 144 18.44 1.90 -4.16
CA ASP A 144 18.53 2.96 -3.15
C ASP A 144 17.24 3.09 -2.35
N LEU A 145 16.11 2.84 -2.99
CA LEU A 145 14.78 2.89 -2.38
C LEU A 145 13.93 1.73 -2.87
N THR A 146 13.50 0.87 -1.95
CA THR A 146 12.40 -0.07 -2.22
C THR A 146 11.16 0.41 -1.48
N HIS A 147 10.01 0.42 -2.13
CA HIS A 147 8.76 0.65 -1.43
C HIS A 147 7.71 -0.44 -1.73
N VAL A 148 6.95 -0.77 -0.68
CA VAL A 148 5.86 -1.76 -0.69
C VAL A 148 4.64 -1.07 -0.11
N VAL A 149 3.62 -0.82 -0.95
CA VAL A 149 2.41 -0.11 -0.51
C VAL A 149 1.21 -1.04 -0.61
N HIS A 150 0.63 -1.40 0.53
CA HIS A 150 -0.55 -2.27 0.63
C HIS A 150 -0.47 -3.56 -0.19
N SER A 151 0.73 -4.09 -0.45
CA SER A 151 0.92 -5.31 -1.24
C SER A 151 1.46 -6.50 -0.44
N LEU A 152 1.98 -6.29 0.76
CA LEU A 152 2.51 -7.37 1.61
C LEU A 152 1.45 -8.45 1.95
N TYR A 153 0.17 -8.11 1.94
CA TYR A 153 -0.95 -9.06 2.16
C TYR A 153 -0.99 -10.20 1.15
N TYR A 154 -0.46 -9.97 -0.04
CA TYR A 154 -0.55 -10.89 -1.20
C TYR A 154 0.71 -11.72 -1.40
N PHE A 155 1.75 -11.50 -0.58
CA PHE A 155 2.98 -12.29 -0.68
C PHE A 155 2.71 -13.73 -0.23
N ALA A 156 3.16 -14.70 -1.03
CA ALA A 156 3.00 -16.11 -0.70
C ALA A 156 3.86 -16.51 0.52
N GLU A 157 5.06 -15.96 0.61
CA GLU A 157 6.05 -16.21 1.66
C GLU A 157 6.58 -14.88 2.23
N PRO A 158 5.77 -14.11 3.02
CA PRO A 158 6.12 -12.75 3.42
C PRO A 158 7.49 -12.63 4.10
N ALA A 159 7.82 -13.57 5.00
CA ALA A 159 9.08 -13.55 5.72
C ALA A 159 10.31 -13.80 4.81
N ALA A 160 10.16 -14.67 3.80
CA ALA A 160 11.23 -14.94 2.84
C ALA A 160 11.39 -13.76 1.87
N SER A 161 10.29 -13.26 1.32
CA SER A 161 10.26 -12.11 0.42
C SER A 161 10.85 -10.87 1.08
N LEU A 162 10.48 -10.59 2.34
CA LEU A 162 11.01 -9.47 3.11
C LEU A 162 12.53 -9.56 3.26
N ARG A 163 13.06 -10.74 3.60
CA ARG A 163 14.50 -10.97 3.69
C ARG A 163 15.21 -10.69 2.37
N THR A 164 14.64 -11.18 1.26
CA THR A 164 15.16 -10.94 -0.08
C THR A 164 15.17 -9.44 -0.41
N LEU A 165 14.07 -8.74 -0.16
CA LEU A 165 13.99 -7.29 -0.40
C LEU A 165 15.04 -6.52 0.39
N ILE A 166 15.24 -6.84 1.69
CA ILE A 166 16.27 -6.21 2.53
C ILE A 166 17.68 -6.44 1.97
N GLN A 167 17.98 -7.65 1.50
CA GLN A 167 19.30 -7.98 0.93
C GLN A 167 19.61 -7.23 -0.38
N HIS A 168 18.58 -6.75 -1.09
CA HIS A 168 18.72 -6.03 -2.34
C HIS A 168 18.69 -4.51 -2.19
N VAL A 169 18.50 -4.01 -0.98
CA VAL A 169 18.69 -2.58 -0.68
C VAL A 169 20.19 -2.28 -0.60
N ALA A 170 20.66 -1.17 -1.14
CA ALA A 170 22.04 -0.71 -1.02
C ALA A 170 22.39 -0.41 0.45
N GLU A 171 23.70 -0.38 0.78
CA GLU A 171 24.17 -0.18 2.16
C GLU A 171 23.62 1.11 2.82
N ASP A 172 23.43 2.14 2.02
CA ASP A 172 22.83 3.43 2.41
C ASP A 172 21.39 3.59 1.90
N GLY A 173 20.81 2.53 1.34
CA GLY A 173 19.44 2.51 0.85
C GLY A 173 18.42 2.13 1.91
N GLU A 174 17.15 2.19 1.52
CA GLU A 174 16.01 2.02 2.42
C GLU A 174 14.93 1.12 1.82
N LEU A 175 14.34 0.25 2.65
CA LEU A 175 13.09 -0.42 2.35
C LEU A 175 11.97 0.25 3.16
N VAL A 176 10.98 0.80 2.46
CA VAL A 176 9.81 1.45 3.06
C VAL A 176 8.56 0.61 2.82
N ILE A 177 7.84 0.27 3.90
CA ILE A 177 6.62 -0.54 3.82
C ILE A 177 5.47 0.26 4.42
N PHE A 178 4.41 0.44 3.65
CA PHE A 178 3.13 1.00 4.09
C PHE A 178 2.14 -0.14 4.28
N GLN A 179 1.71 -0.35 5.53
CA GLN A 179 0.90 -1.50 5.90
C GLN A 179 -0.21 -1.12 6.86
N ALA A 180 -1.42 -1.62 6.62
CA ALA A 180 -2.55 -1.36 7.51
C ALA A 180 -2.33 -1.97 8.89
N PRO A 181 -2.60 -1.23 9.99
CA PRO A 181 -2.61 -1.79 11.34
C PRO A 181 -3.85 -2.66 11.56
N LYS A 182 -3.75 -3.62 12.47
CA LYS A 182 -4.89 -4.40 12.93
C LYS A 182 -5.72 -3.61 13.93
N ALA A 183 -6.27 -2.49 13.46
CA ALA A 183 -7.01 -1.52 14.27
C ALA A 183 -8.17 -0.91 13.47
N GLU A 184 -9.10 -0.28 14.15
CA GLU A 184 -10.20 0.54 13.61
C GLU A 184 -10.89 -0.11 12.42
N LEU A 185 -10.96 0.55 11.25
CA LEU A 185 -11.60 0.04 10.05
C LEU A 185 -11.08 -1.34 9.62
N ASN A 186 -9.75 -1.55 9.75
CA ASN A 186 -9.10 -2.79 9.33
C ASN A 186 -9.50 -4.02 10.17
N LEU A 187 -10.07 -3.81 11.36
CA LEU A 187 -10.66 -4.91 12.15
C LEU A 187 -11.92 -5.50 11.50
N LEU A 188 -12.62 -4.76 10.67
CA LEU A 188 -13.69 -5.31 9.84
C LEU A 188 -13.12 -6.23 8.78
N ALA A 189 -12.09 -5.79 8.06
CA ALA A 189 -11.39 -6.62 7.10
C ALA A 189 -10.90 -7.93 7.75
N ASP A 190 -10.23 -7.87 8.91
CA ASP A 190 -9.80 -9.06 9.67
C ASP A 190 -10.97 -9.99 10.03
N CYS A 191 -12.17 -9.44 10.27
CA CYS A 191 -13.34 -10.27 10.58
C CYS A 191 -13.85 -11.08 9.39
N PHE A 192 -13.80 -10.50 8.18
CA PHE A 192 -14.38 -11.08 6.98
C PHE A 192 -13.37 -11.87 6.14
N TRP A 193 -12.09 -11.53 6.21
CA TRP A 193 -11.06 -12.08 5.32
C TRP A 193 -10.42 -13.37 5.81
N GLN A 194 -10.56 -13.72 7.09
CA GLN A 194 -9.85 -14.87 7.68
C GLN A 194 -10.05 -16.20 6.92
N ASP A 195 -11.20 -16.37 6.27
CA ASP A 195 -11.54 -17.59 5.54
C ASP A 195 -11.29 -17.49 4.01
N GLN A 196 -10.93 -16.30 3.51
CA GLN A 196 -10.75 -16.05 2.07
C GLN A 196 -9.31 -16.27 1.60
N PHE A 197 -8.33 -16.08 2.47
CA PHE A 197 -6.92 -16.22 2.14
C PHE A 197 -6.36 -17.56 2.63
N LYS A 198 -5.56 -18.20 1.78
CA LYS A 198 -4.91 -19.49 2.09
C LYS A 198 -3.78 -19.38 3.11
N ALA A 199 -3.28 -18.18 3.34
CA ALA A 199 -2.23 -17.84 4.29
C ALA A 199 -2.69 -16.74 5.25
N PRO A 200 -2.14 -16.64 6.46
CA PRO A 200 -2.42 -15.53 7.36
C PRO A 200 -2.09 -14.20 6.68
N ILE A 201 -3.03 -13.26 6.77
CA ILE A 201 -2.80 -11.89 6.31
C ILE A 201 -1.88 -11.19 7.32
N TRP A 202 -0.78 -10.63 6.84
CA TRP A 202 0.09 -9.82 7.68
C TRP A 202 -0.43 -8.38 7.75
N PHE A 203 -0.81 -7.96 8.94
CA PHE A 203 -1.00 -6.55 9.26
C PHE A 203 0.33 -5.92 9.72
N SER A 204 0.35 -4.63 9.95
CA SER A 204 1.54 -3.94 10.43
C SER A 204 2.07 -4.48 11.76
N ASP A 205 1.18 -4.97 12.62
CA ASP A 205 1.52 -5.59 13.90
C ASP A 205 2.28 -6.91 13.72
N ASP A 206 1.92 -7.72 12.71
CA ASP A 206 2.62 -8.97 12.36
C ASP A 206 4.00 -8.67 11.77
N LEU A 207 4.08 -7.63 10.92
CA LEU A 207 5.36 -7.16 10.37
C LEU A 207 6.30 -6.68 11.49
N GLU A 208 5.80 -5.83 12.40
CA GLU A 208 6.59 -5.35 13.54
C GLU A 208 7.13 -6.51 14.39
N HIS A 209 6.27 -7.47 14.71
CA HIS A 209 6.65 -8.65 15.48
C HIS A 209 7.76 -9.44 14.79
N HIS A 210 7.61 -9.69 13.48
CA HIS A 210 8.64 -10.40 12.69
C HIS A 210 9.98 -9.67 12.66
N LEU A 211 9.97 -8.34 12.44
CA LEU A 211 11.19 -7.53 12.43
C LEU A 211 11.89 -7.56 13.80
N GLN A 212 11.13 -7.50 14.90
CA GLN A 212 11.65 -7.60 16.26
C GLN A 212 12.25 -8.97 16.54
N GLU A 213 11.56 -10.06 16.19
CA GLU A 213 12.04 -11.44 16.39
C GLU A 213 13.31 -11.74 15.60
N THR A 214 13.45 -11.15 14.41
CA THR A 214 14.63 -11.35 13.55
C THR A 214 15.75 -10.37 13.82
N GLY A 215 15.55 -9.40 14.73
CA GLY A 215 16.55 -8.40 15.10
C GLY A 215 16.85 -7.38 14.00
N ILE A 216 15.94 -7.23 13.03
CA ILE A 216 16.07 -6.25 11.95
C ILE A 216 15.75 -4.87 12.51
N ALA A 217 16.66 -3.90 12.30
CA ALA A 217 16.45 -2.52 12.73
C ALA A 217 15.43 -1.81 11.84
N PHE A 218 14.48 -1.11 12.44
CA PHE A 218 13.46 -0.33 11.72
C PHE A 218 13.00 0.86 12.55
N THR A 219 12.40 1.84 11.87
CA THR A 219 11.56 2.85 12.50
C THR A 219 10.12 2.66 12.07
N ARG A 220 9.17 2.95 12.97
CA ARG A 220 7.73 2.90 12.69
C ARG A 220 7.11 4.27 12.95
N SER A 221 6.30 4.74 12.02
CA SER A 221 5.44 5.91 12.19
C SER A 221 4.03 5.60 11.69
N ARG A 222 3.06 6.45 12.00
CA ARG A 222 1.66 6.25 11.58
C ARG A 222 1.16 7.49 10.85
N LEU A 223 0.53 7.27 9.71
CA LEU A 223 -0.28 8.26 9.01
C LEU A 223 -1.74 8.05 9.44
N ASN A 224 -2.35 9.12 9.96
CA ASN A 224 -3.72 9.09 10.47
C ASN A 224 -4.68 9.54 9.36
N ALA A 225 -4.88 8.66 8.40
CA ALA A 225 -5.84 8.89 7.35
C ALA A 225 -7.28 8.59 7.80
N GLU A 226 -8.23 9.13 7.05
CA GLU A 226 -9.66 8.95 7.26
C GLU A 226 -10.35 8.64 5.93
N VAL A 227 -11.47 7.97 5.99
CA VAL A 227 -12.34 7.69 4.84
C VAL A 227 -13.76 8.13 5.15
N ASP A 228 -14.41 8.77 4.18
CA ASP A 228 -15.81 9.14 4.28
C ASP A 228 -16.70 7.90 4.06
N VAL A 229 -17.41 7.50 5.09
CA VAL A 229 -18.34 6.37 5.09
C VAL A 229 -19.79 6.82 5.17
N THR A 230 -20.07 8.10 4.97
CA THR A 230 -21.42 8.69 5.08
C THR A 230 -22.44 7.92 4.26
N ALA A 231 -22.10 7.62 3.01
CA ALA A 231 -22.98 6.92 2.09
C ALA A 231 -23.35 5.49 2.54
N CYS A 232 -22.54 4.84 3.40
CA CYS A 232 -22.86 3.52 3.94
C CYS A 232 -24.14 3.49 4.78
N PHE A 233 -24.52 4.64 5.35
CA PHE A 233 -25.71 4.77 6.21
C PHE A 233 -27.01 5.04 5.43
N ASP A 234 -26.91 5.31 4.12
CA ASP A 234 -28.03 5.37 3.21
C ASP A 234 -28.22 4.00 2.53
N CYS A 235 -29.31 3.31 2.84
CA CYS A 235 -29.61 1.98 2.32
C CYS A 235 -29.87 1.95 0.80
N ASP A 236 -30.20 3.09 0.20
CA ASP A 236 -30.51 3.22 -1.23
C ASP A 236 -29.31 3.71 -2.03
N SER A 237 -28.21 4.12 -1.38
CA SER A 237 -27.01 4.62 -2.03
C SER A 237 -26.23 3.49 -2.72
N SER A 238 -25.99 3.65 -4.02
CA SER A 238 -25.09 2.79 -4.80
C SER A 238 -23.64 2.95 -4.35
N GLU A 239 -23.24 4.19 -4.06
CA GLU A 239 -21.93 4.55 -3.56
C GLU A 239 -21.68 3.97 -2.17
N GLY A 240 -22.69 4.01 -1.31
CA GLY A 240 -22.63 3.38 0.00
C GLY A 240 -22.46 1.86 -0.06
N ARG A 241 -23.05 1.22 -1.08
CA ARG A 241 -22.82 -0.21 -1.34
C ARG A 241 -21.39 -0.50 -1.78
N LEU A 242 -20.82 0.32 -2.67
CA LEU A 242 -19.43 0.18 -3.11
C LEU A 242 -18.46 0.29 -1.91
N THR A 243 -18.62 1.33 -1.10
CA THR A 243 -17.81 1.52 0.10
C THR A 243 -17.92 0.35 1.07
N PHE A 244 -19.15 -0.12 1.30
CA PHE A 244 -19.42 -1.23 2.21
C PHE A 244 -18.83 -2.54 1.69
N ASP A 245 -19.01 -2.86 0.41
CA ASP A 245 -18.46 -4.05 -0.25
C ASP A 245 -16.95 -4.11 -0.11
N PHE A 246 -16.27 -2.98 -0.36
CA PHE A 246 -14.82 -2.90 -0.20
C PHE A 246 -14.38 -3.13 1.24
N ILE A 247 -15.03 -2.49 2.22
CA ILE A 247 -14.69 -2.63 3.65
C ILE A 247 -14.83 -4.09 4.12
N VAL A 248 -15.88 -4.79 3.70
CA VAL A 248 -16.11 -6.18 4.13
C VAL A 248 -15.54 -7.22 3.15
N GLN A 249 -15.03 -6.79 1.99
CA GLN A 249 -14.52 -7.65 0.92
C GLN A 249 -15.51 -8.75 0.49
N SER A 250 -16.78 -8.40 0.51
CA SER A 250 -17.88 -9.30 0.18
C SER A 250 -19.05 -8.51 -0.37
N ASP A 251 -19.82 -9.15 -1.25
CA ASP A 251 -21.07 -8.56 -1.73
C ASP A 251 -22.06 -8.39 -0.57
N CYS A 252 -22.27 -7.14 -0.17
CA CYS A 252 -23.12 -6.78 0.97
C CYS A 252 -24.61 -7.12 0.74
N GLU A 253 -25.04 -7.33 -0.51
CA GLU A 253 -26.41 -7.77 -0.79
C GLU A 253 -26.67 -9.19 -0.29
N ASN A 254 -25.62 -10.01 -0.19
CA ASN A 254 -25.68 -11.37 0.36
C ASN A 254 -25.58 -11.42 1.89
N LEU A 255 -25.28 -10.30 2.54
CA LEU A 255 -25.22 -10.23 3.99
C LEU A 255 -26.62 -10.09 4.60
N SER A 256 -26.90 -10.88 5.65
CA SER A 256 -28.16 -10.74 6.38
C SER A 256 -28.27 -9.36 7.05
N GLN A 257 -29.50 -8.83 7.15
CA GLN A 257 -29.76 -7.54 7.79
C GLN A 257 -29.14 -7.39 9.21
N PRO A 258 -29.15 -8.42 10.07
CA PRO A 258 -28.49 -8.33 11.37
C PRO A 258 -26.98 -8.14 11.29
N ILE A 259 -26.31 -8.77 10.33
CA ILE A 259 -24.85 -8.62 10.12
C ILE A 259 -24.55 -7.23 9.58
N ARG A 260 -25.24 -6.80 8.54
CA ARG A 260 -25.12 -5.46 7.98
C ARG A 260 -25.27 -4.38 9.03
N ARG A 261 -26.30 -4.51 9.89
CA ARG A 261 -26.53 -3.56 10.98
C ARG A 261 -25.35 -3.51 11.95
N ARG A 262 -24.78 -4.66 12.34
CA ARG A 262 -23.61 -4.69 13.24
C ARG A 262 -22.37 -4.05 12.65
N VAL A 263 -22.15 -4.17 11.33
CA VAL A 263 -21.07 -3.48 10.64
C VAL A 263 -21.30 -1.97 10.68
N LEU A 264 -22.51 -1.50 10.38
CA LEU A 264 -22.87 -0.08 10.45
C LEU A 264 -22.76 0.46 11.89
N ASP A 265 -23.24 -0.28 12.89
CA ASP A 265 -23.10 0.11 14.29
C ASP A 265 -21.61 0.22 14.69
N TYR A 266 -20.76 -0.65 14.15
CA TYR A 266 -19.32 -0.57 14.37
C TYR A 266 -18.71 0.64 13.67
N LEU A 267 -19.01 0.87 12.39
CA LEU A 267 -18.56 2.05 11.65
C LEU A 267 -18.96 3.34 12.38
N GLN A 268 -20.22 3.43 12.81
CA GLN A 268 -20.70 4.58 13.59
C GLN A 268 -19.91 4.78 14.90
N ALA A 269 -19.53 3.69 15.57
CA ALA A 269 -18.84 3.75 16.86
C ALA A 269 -17.37 4.19 16.74
N ILE A 270 -16.71 3.92 15.61
CA ILE A 270 -15.31 4.31 15.39
C ILE A 270 -15.17 5.65 14.68
N SER A 271 -16.23 6.14 14.05
CA SER A 271 -16.22 7.35 13.23
C SER A 271 -16.48 8.61 14.06
N ARG A 272 -15.97 9.71 13.57
CA ARG A 272 -16.37 11.06 13.99
C ARG A 272 -17.32 11.68 12.96
N VAL A 273 -18.10 12.65 13.39
CA VAL A 273 -18.93 13.45 12.48
C VAL A 273 -18.29 14.83 12.34
N ASP A 274 -18.09 15.26 11.10
CA ASP A 274 -17.51 16.55 10.76
C ASP A 274 -18.24 17.12 9.55
N ASP A 275 -18.80 18.32 9.68
CA ASP A 275 -19.58 19.02 8.65
C ASP A 275 -20.59 18.13 7.89
N GLY A 276 -21.26 17.24 8.62
CA GLY A 276 -22.26 16.30 8.08
C GLY A 276 -21.67 15.03 7.44
N GLN A 277 -20.37 14.90 7.36
CA GLN A 277 -19.68 13.68 6.94
C GLN A 277 -19.42 12.75 8.13
N VAL A 278 -19.47 11.45 7.89
CA VAL A 278 -19.09 10.40 8.85
C VAL A 278 -17.72 9.87 8.43
N LEU A 279 -16.69 10.29 9.14
CA LEU A 279 -15.30 9.99 8.82
C LEU A 279 -14.77 8.85 9.70
N ALA A 280 -14.48 7.71 9.11
CA ALA A 280 -13.89 6.57 9.81
C ALA A 280 -12.35 6.62 9.75
N PRO A 281 -11.63 6.30 10.85
CA PRO A 281 -10.19 6.18 10.81
C PRO A 281 -9.74 5.10 9.82
N HIS A 282 -8.80 5.46 8.95
CA HIS A 282 -8.20 4.59 7.94
C HIS A 282 -6.66 4.71 7.99
N PRO A 283 -6.03 4.45 9.15
CA PRO A 283 -4.62 4.66 9.33
C PRO A 283 -3.77 3.66 8.54
N VAL A 284 -2.54 4.07 8.25
CA VAL A 284 -1.49 3.21 7.72
C VAL A 284 -0.20 3.42 8.51
N ASP A 285 0.47 2.33 8.84
CA ASP A 285 1.79 2.36 9.47
C ASP A 285 2.88 2.33 8.39
N VAL A 286 3.89 3.15 8.61
CA VAL A 286 5.07 3.25 7.74
C VAL A 286 6.25 2.67 8.48
N PHE A 287 6.88 1.68 7.88
CA PHE A 287 8.13 1.09 8.36
C PHE A 287 9.27 1.52 7.45
N VAL A 288 10.32 2.06 8.01
CA VAL A 288 11.59 2.30 7.31
C VAL A 288 12.61 1.33 7.86
N ILE A 289 13.12 0.48 7.00
CA ILE A 289 14.04 -0.62 7.31
C ILE A 289 15.36 -0.31 6.63
N HIS A 290 16.42 -0.25 7.43
CA HIS A 290 17.79 -0.01 6.96
C HIS A 290 18.52 -1.34 6.77
N GLN A 291 19.32 -1.44 5.74
CA GLN A 291 20.26 -2.55 5.68
C GLN A 291 21.29 -2.36 6.80
N SER A 292 21.23 -3.20 7.83
CA SER A 292 22.29 -3.23 8.84
C SER A 292 23.55 -3.73 8.16
N GLY A 293 24.56 -2.89 8.01
CA GLY A 293 25.88 -3.34 7.57
C GLY A 293 26.31 -4.53 8.43
N THR A 294 26.60 -5.64 7.80
CA THR A 294 27.22 -6.80 8.48
C THR A 294 28.57 -6.34 8.97
N SER A 295 28.63 -6.02 10.30
CA SER A 295 29.90 -5.76 11.01
C SER A 295 30.77 -6.99 11.04
#